data_345cc53bdf9036a16545e4043122260a
#
_entry.id   345cc53bdf9036a16545e4043122260a
#
_cell.length_a   1.000
_cell.length_b   1.000
_cell.length_c   1.000
_cell.angle_alpha   90.00
_cell.angle_beta   90.00
_cell.angle_gamma   90.00
#
_symmetry.space_group_name_H-M   'P 1'
#
loop_
_entity.id
_entity.type
_entity.pdbx_description
1 polymer ?
#
loop_
_entity_poly.entity_id
_entity_poly.type
_entity_poly.pdbx_seq_one_letter_code
_entity_poly.pdbx_strand_id
1 'polypeptide(L)'
;KKIFIETMKRDQKAYDELVDLLMQDILTDKHASDFGSCIKEILKENPNEAPKISKVLNLYAKKFPKDYSKAEKQAIEDARYVFPNACETKIVVTMNTRSLLHFFNVRCCNRAQWEIREMATEMLKECKKVAPALFKNAGPDCVYGKCGEGNMSCGKPKKASDFE
;
A
#
# COMPACT_ATOMS: atom_id res chain seq x y z
N LYS A 1 3.67 14.21 15.20
CA LYS A 1 4.09 12.80 15.21
C LYS A 1 3.16 11.93 16.07
N LYS A 2 2.85 12.34 17.33
CA LYS A 2 1.97 11.57 18.25
C LYS A 2 0.56 11.39 17.66
N ILE A 3 -0.08 12.46 17.23
CA ILE A 3 -1.44 12.44 16.63
C ILE A 3 -1.46 11.51 15.39
N PHE A 4 -0.43 11.57 14.54
CA PHE A 4 -0.33 10.69 13.38
C PHE A 4 -0.32 9.21 13.77
N ILE A 5 0.51 8.82 14.75
CA ILE A 5 0.59 7.44 15.24
C ILE A 5 -0.73 6.97 15.85
N GLU A 6 -1.40 7.84 16.62
CA GLU A 6 -2.70 7.52 17.22
C GLU A 6 -3.79 7.33 16.16
N THR A 7 -3.79 8.18 15.12
CA THR A 7 -4.72 8.03 13.99
C THR A 7 -4.47 6.72 13.24
N MET A 8 -3.22 6.40 12.91
CA MET A 8 -2.88 5.14 12.24
C MET A 8 -3.30 3.90 13.05
N LYS A 9 -3.12 3.92 14.36
CA LYS A 9 -3.59 2.82 15.24
C LYS A 9 -5.11 2.67 15.25
N ARG A 10 -5.84 3.79 15.23
CA ARG A 10 -7.29 3.79 15.15
C ARG A 10 -7.78 3.25 13.81
N ASP A 11 -7.16 3.68 12.73
CA ASP A 11 -7.51 3.26 11.38
C ASP A 11 -7.19 1.76 11.17
N GLN A 12 -6.07 1.27 11.72
CA GLN A 12 -5.76 -0.16 11.73
C GLN A 12 -6.83 -0.97 12.48
N LYS A 13 -7.24 -0.51 13.66
CA LYS A 13 -8.29 -1.17 14.44
C LYS A 13 -9.62 -1.21 13.68
N ALA A 14 -10.00 -0.09 13.05
CA ALA A 14 -11.21 -0.01 12.24
C ALA A 14 -11.15 -0.96 11.03
N TYR A 15 -9.98 -1.08 10.40
CA TYR A 15 -9.75 -2.03 9.32
C TYR A 15 -9.92 -3.49 9.79
N ASP A 16 -9.31 -3.86 10.91
CA ASP A 16 -9.39 -5.23 11.43
C ASP A 16 -10.84 -5.61 11.80
N GLU A 17 -11.58 -4.69 12.44
CA GLU A 17 -13.00 -4.86 12.74
C GLU A 17 -13.85 -4.98 11.47
N LEU A 18 -13.57 -4.19 10.45
CA LEU A 18 -14.28 -4.22 9.17
C LEU A 18 -14.01 -5.52 8.41
N VAL A 19 -12.79 -6.04 8.41
CA VAL A 19 -12.47 -7.33 7.82
C VAL A 19 -13.30 -8.43 8.46
N ASP A 20 -13.37 -8.48 9.80
CA ASP A 20 -14.17 -9.49 10.51
C ASP A 20 -15.67 -9.41 10.16
N LEU A 21 -16.24 -8.19 10.06
CA LEU A 21 -17.64 -7.98 9.67
C LEU A 21 -17.90 -8.41 8.22
N LEU A 22 -17.06 -7.98 7.28
CA LEU A 22 -17.18 -8.36 5.87
C LEU A 22 -17.01 -9.87 5.67
N MET A 23 -16.10 -10.51 6.41
CA MET A 23 -15.97 -11.96 6.44
C MET A 23 -17.26 -12.64 6.88
N GLN A 24 -17.88 -12.14 7.94
CA GLN A 24 -19.17 -12.66 8.42
C GLN A 24 -20.25 -12.57 7.34
N ASP A 25 -20.39 -11.41 6.70
CA ASP A 25 -21.38 -11.18 5.65
C ASP A 25 -21.15 -12.12 4.46
N ILE A 26 -19.92 -12.20 3.95
CA ILE A 26 -19.56 -13.06 2.83
C ILE A 26 -19.82 -14.55 3.14
N LEU A 27 -19.48 -15.00 4.35
CA LEU A 27 -19.67 -16.39 4.76
C LEU A 27 -21.14 -16.71 5.03
N THR A 28 -21.91 -15.75 5.53
CA THR A 28 -23.36 -15.89 5.71
C THR A 28 -24.06 -15.98 4.36
N ASP A 29 -23.66 -15.18 3.38
CA ASP A 29 -24.30 -15.18 2.05
C ASP A 29 -23.93 -16.42 1.22
N LYS A 30 -22.65 -16.78 1.19
CA LYS A 30 -22.14 -17.83 0.28
C LYS A 30 -22.08 -19.21 0.89
N HIS A 31 -21.94 -19.30 2.22
CA HIS A 31 -21.69 -20.55 2.98
C HIS A 31 -22.56 -20.66 4.25
N ALA A 32 -23.82 -20.21 4.18
CA ALA A 32 -24.74 -20.12 5.32
C ALA A 32 -24.84 -21.39 6.16
N SER A 33 -24.91 -22.56 5.51
CA SER A 33 -25.03 -23.86 6.20
C SER A 33 -23.81 -24.17 7.06
N ASP A 34 -22.62 -24.04 6.49
CA ASP A 34 -21.35 -24.40 7.13
C ASP A 34 -20.98 -23.37 8.20
N PHE A 35 -21.16 -22.09 7.89
CA PHE A 35 -20.94 -21.01 8.84
C PHE A 35 -21.91 -21.08 10.02
N GLY A 36 -23.21 -21.34 9.74
CA GLY A 36 -24.22 -21.57 10.77
C GLY A 36 -23.93 -22.77 11.66
N SER A 37 -23.31 -23.84 11.13
CA SER A 37 -22.89 -24.99 11.91
C SER A 37 -21.80 -24.63 12.93
N CYS A 38 -20.84 -23.79 12.54
CA CYS A 38 -19.78 -23.29 13.43
C CYS A 38 -20.35 -22.40 14.56
N ILE A 39 -21.33 -21.55 14.24
CA ILE A 39 -22.03 -20.73 15.25
C ILE A 39 -22.75 -21.63 16.27
N LYS A 40 -23.49 -22.64 15.81
CA LYS A 40 -24.21 -23.57 16.70
C LYS A 40 -23.26 -24.36 17.61
N GLU A 41 -22.10 -24.70 17.13
CA GLU A 41 -21.09 -25.44 17.91
C GLU A 41 -20.54 -24.59 19.06
N ILE A 42 -20.21 -23.32 18.81
CA ILE A 42 -19.75 -22.38 19.84
C ILE A 42 -20.85 -22.07 20.85
N LEU A 43 -22.09 -21.93 20.41
CA LEU A 43 -23.24 -21.72 21.30
C LEU A 43 -23.52 -22.91 22.22
N LYS A 44 -23.15 -24.15 21.81
CA LYS A 44 -23.24 -25.32 22.71
C LYS A 44 -22.25 -25.24 23.86
N GLU A 45 -21.07 -24.68 23.63
CA GLU A 45 -20.03 -24.49 24.64
C GLU A 45 -20.41 -23.39 25.64
N ASN A 46 -21.07 -22.31 25.17
CA ASN A 46 -21.46 -21.15 25.97
C ASN A 46 -22.86 -20.67 25.59
N PRO A 47 -23.94 -21.32 26.11
CA PRO A 47 -25.31 -21.03 25.68
C PRO A 47 -25.84 -19.63 26.02
N ASN A 48 -25.23 -18.97 27.01
CA ASN A 48 -25.70 -17.68 27.55
C ASN A 48 -24.96 -16.46 27.01
N GLU A 49 -23.98 -16.64 26.13
CA GLU A 49 -23.18 -15.54 25.58
C GLU A 49 -23.22 -15.56 24.05
N ALA A 50 -23.46 -14.39 23.43
CA ALA A 50 -23.38 -14.27 21.98
C ALA A 50 -21.95 -14.63 21.51
N PRO A 51 -21.79 -15.47 20.48
CA PRO A 51 -20.48 -15.91 20.04
C PRO A 51 -19.68 -14.73 19.47
N LYS A 52 -18.47 -14.54 19.96
CA LYS A 52 -17.55 -13.57 19.38
C LYS A 52 -17.20 -13.99 17.95
N ILE A 53 -17.33 -13.06 17.01
CA ILE A 53 -17.11 -13.29 15.59
C ILE A 53 -15.74 -13.92 15.33
N SER A 54 -14.68 -13.43 15.97
CA SER A 54 -13.33 -13.97 15.85
C SER A 54 -13.22 -15.46 16.25
N LYS A 55 -14.00 -15.92 17.22
CA LYS A 55 -14.04 -17.34 17.60
C LYS A 55 -14.71 -18.19 16.50
N VAL A 56 -15.81 -17.68 15.92
CA VAL A 56 -16.52 -18.35 14.82
C VAL A 56 -15.64 -18.45 13.59
N LEU A 57 -14.98 -17.35 13.20
CA LEU A 57 -14.06 -17.29 12.06
C LEU A 57 -12.87 -18.25 12.25
N ASN A 58 -12.29 -18.31 13.44
CA ASN A 58 -11.20 -19.26 13.76
C ASN A 58 -11.63 -20.71 13.65
N LEU A 59 -12.84 -21.05 14.10
CA LEU A 59 -13.39 -22.40 13.97
C LEU A 59 -13.68 -22.74 12.49
N TYR A 60 -14.26 -21.78 11.76
CA TYR A 60 -14.52 -21.92 10.33
C TYR A 60 -13.23 -22.10 9.51
N ALA A 61 -12.18 -21.33 9.80
CA ALA A 61 -10.88 -21.46 9.16
C ALA A 61 -10.27 -22.85 9.32
N LYS A 62 -10.44 -23.47 10.50
CA LYS A 62 -9.96 -24.85 10.75
C LYS A 62 -10.74 -25.90 9.96
N LYS A 63 -12.05 -25.73 9.81
CA LYS A 63 -12.93 -26.70 9.14
C LYS A 63 -12.95 -26.52 7.61
N PHE A 64 -12.94 -25.29 7.15
CA PHE A 64 -13.12 -24.91 5.74
C PHE A 64 -12.02 -23.94 5.24
N PRO A 65 -10.73 -24.35 5.25
CA PRO A 65 -9.61 -23.44 5.01
C PRO A 65 -9.61 -22.80 3.61
N LYS A 66 -10.14 -23.51 2.59
CA LYS A 66 -10.20 -22.98 1.22
C LYS A 66 -11.23 -21.85 1.07
N ASP A 67 -12.40 -22.03 1.65
CA ASP A 67 -13.49 -21.07 1.55
C ASP A 67 -13.23 -19.86 2.48
N TYR A 68 -12.63 -20.11 3.66
CA TYR A 68 -12.11 -19.07 4.52
C TYR A 68 -11.10 -18.17 3.78
N SER A 69 -10.10 -18.76 3.12
CA SER A 69 -9.07 -17.98 2.40
C SER A 69 -9.63 -17.16 1.23
N LYS A 70 -10.69 -17.63 0.57
CA LYS A 70 -11.37 -16.85 -0.49
C LYS A 70 -12.15 -15.67 0.08
N ALA A 71 -12.91 -15.92 1.15
CA ALA A 71 -13.68 -14.89 1.83
C ALA A 71 -12.76 -13.82 2.44
N GLU A 72 -11.67 -14.24 3.08
CA GLU A 72 -10.64 -13.34 3.65
C GLU A 72 -10.04 -12.41 2.59
N LYS A 73 -9.66 -12.94 1.43
CA LYS A 73 -9.12 -12.11 0.33
C LYS A 73 -10.12 -11.06 -0.11
N GLN A 74 -11.38 -11.42 -0.30
CA GLN A 74 -12.42 -10.48 -0.70
C GLN A 74 -12.66 -9.44 0.39
N ALA A 75 -12.79 -9.84 1.66
CA ALA A 75 -12.97 -8.93 2.78
C ALA A 75 -11.80 -7.92 2.92
N ILE A 76 -10.56 -8.39 2.75
CA ILE A 76 -9.36 -7.55 2.75
C ILE A 76 -9.37 -6.54 1.60
N GLU A 77 -9.79 -6.95 0.39
CA GLU A 77 -9.90 -6.06 -0.76
C GLU A 77 -10.88 -4.92 -0.50
N ASP A 78 -12.04 -5.24 0.07
CA ASP A 78 -13.07 -4.25 0.37
C ASP A 78 -12.71 -3.39 1.60
N ALA A 79 -12.10 -3.97 2.63
CA ALA A 79 -11.71 -3.23 3.83
C ALA A 79 -10.61 -2.18 3.57
N ARG A 80 -9.81 -2.31 2.51
CA ARG A 80 -8.72 -1.36 2.18
C ARG A 80 -9.18 0.07 1.97
N TYR A 81 -10.44 0.29 1.65
CA TYR A 81 -10.99 1.64 1.45
C TYR A 81 -10.92 2.54 2.69
N VAL A 82 -10.78 1.97 3.90
CA VAL A 82 -10.62 2.78 5.13
C VAL A 82 -9.19 3.23 5.38
N PHE A 83 -8.20 2.69 4.65
CA PHE A 83 -6.81 3.11 4.83
C PHE A 83 -6.55 4.49 4.23
N PRO A 84 -5.86 5.36 4.96
CA PRO A 84 -5.43 6.65 4.43
C PRO A 84 -4.32 6.48 3.40
N ASN A 85 -4.12 7.52 2.56
CA ASN A 85 -3.02 7.58 1.59
C ASN A 85 -1.62 7.48 2.24
N ALA A 86 -1.52 7.64 3.56
CA ALA A 86 -0.29 7.50 4.33
C ALA A 86 0.07 6.03 4.64
N CYS A 87 -0.77 5.06 4.23
CA CYS A 87 -0.49 3.64 4.43
C CYS A 87 0.71 3.21 3.56
N GLU A 88 1.64 2.48 4.16
CA GLU A 88 2.81 1.95 3.44
C GLU A 88 2.38 0.98 2.34
N THR A 89 2.94 1.17 1.14
CA THR A 89 2.74 0.27 -0.01
C THR A 89 4.10 -0.17 -0.54
N LYS A 90 4.24 -1.45 -0.85
CA LYS A 90 5.44 -2.02 -1.47
C LYS A 90 5.11 -2.50 -2.88
N ILE A 91 5.88 -2.06 -3.84
CA ILE A 91 5.72 -2.46 -5.24
C ILE A 91 7.08 -2.84 -5.83
N VAL A 92 7.11 -3.93 -6.58
CA VAL A 92 8.29 -4.32 -7.39
C VAL A 92 7.97 -4.02 -8.85
N VAL A 93 8.79 -3.19 -9.48
CA VAL A 93 8.56 -2.71 -10.85
C VAL A 93 9.80 -2.99 -11.71
N THR A 94 9.60 -3.54 -12.89
CA THR A 94 10.63 -3.62 -13.94
C THR A 94 10.36 -2.54 -14.98
N MET A 95 11.37 -1.70 -15.23
CA MET A 95 11.28 -0.60 -16.18
C MET A 95 12.46 -0.63 -17.15
N ASN A 96 12.21 -0.28 -18.42
CA ASN A 96 13.29 -0.06 -19.36
C ASN A 96 14.01 1.29 -19.11
N THR A 97 15.23 1.42 -19.62
CA THR A 97 16.07 2.62 -19.42
C THR A 97 15.39 3.92 -19.87
N ARG A 98 14.65 3.91 -20.99
CA ARG A 98 13.95 5.10 -21.48
C ARG A 98 12.89 5.57 -20.47
N SER A 99 12.12 4.64 -19.93
CA SER A 99 11.09 4.96 -18.92
C SER A 99 11.72 5.47 -17.63
N LEU A 100 12.86 4.90 -17.20
CA LEU A 100 13.61 5.39 -16.04
C LEU A 100 14.16 6.79 -16.26
N LEU A 101 14.74 7.09 -17.42
CA LEU A 101 15.23 8.43 -17.74
C LEU A 101 14.10 9.47 -17.69
N HIS A 102 12.94 9.14 -18.25
CA HIS A 102 11.76 10.02 -18.16
C HIS A 102 11.27 10.17 -16.71
N PHE A 103 11.21 9.08 -15.96
CA PHE A 103 10.82 9.12 -14.54
C PHE A 103 11.74 10.04 -13.74
N PHE A 104 13.06 9.94 -13.89
CA PHE A 104 14.02 10.80 -13.21
C PHE A 104 13.92 12.27 -13.64
N ASN A 105 13.65 12.52 -14.92
CA ASN A 105 13.45 13.87 -15.42
C ASN A 105 12.28 14.56 -14.69
N VAL A 106 11.15 13.88 -14.56
CA VAL A 106 9.93 14.44 -13.98
C VAL A 106 9.97 14.40 -12.44
N ARG A 107 10.47 13.33 -11.83
CA ARG A 107 10.32 13.09 -10.38
C ARG A 107 11.49 13.59 -9.53
N CYS A 108 12.69 13.75 -10.09
CA CYS A 108 13.78 14.42 -9.38
C CYS A 108 13.67 15.95 -9.40
N CYS A 109 12.70 16.51 -10.13
CA CYS A 109 12.44 17.95 -10.17
C CYS A 109 11.92 18.47 -8.82
N ASN A 110 12.30 19.73 -8.46
CA ASN A 110 11.83 20.36 -7.23
C ASN A 110 10.30 20.60 -7.18
N ARG A 111 9.60 20.51 -8.31
CA ARG A 111 8.14 20.57 -8.38
C ARG A 111 7.45 19.27 -8.04
N ALA A 112 8.17 18.15 -8.05
CA ALA A 112 7.62 16.89 -7.58
C ALA A 112 7.38 16.96 -6.06
N GLN A 113 6.36 16.23 -5.59
CA GLN A 113 6.09 16.08 -4.17
C GLN A 113 7.36 15.54 -3.48
N TRP A 114 7.62 15.97 -2.25
CA TRP A 114 8.90 15.79 -1.58
C TRP A 114 9.31 14.32 -1.43
N GLU A 115 8.38 13.44 -1.11
CA GLU A 115 8.64 12.02 -0.82
C GLU A 115 9.03 11.25 -2.10
N ILE A 116 8.25 11.40 -3.19
CA ILE A 116 8.59 10.75 -4.47
C ILE A 116 9.87 11.34 -5.07
N ARG A 117 10.17 12.63 -4.80
CA ARG A 117 11.41 13.27 -5.24
C ARG A 117 12.63 12.69 -4.54
N GLU A 118 12.54 12.48 -3.22
CA GLU A 118 13.60 11.85 -2.43
C GLU A 118 13.84 10.42 -2.91
N MET A 119 12.78 9.61 -3.02
CA MET A 119 12.86 8.27 -3.57
C MET A 119 13.49 8.25 -4.97
N ALA A 120 13.03 9.08 -5.88
CA ALA A 120 13.57 9.15 -7.24
C ALA A 120 15.06 9.56 -7.27
N THR A 121 15.46 10.45 -6.37
CA THR A 121 16.87 10.87 -6.23
C THR A 121 17.75 9.72 -5.80
N GLU A 122 17.35 8.96 -4.78
CA GLU A 122 18.11 7.79 -4.32
C GLU A 122 18.14 6.67 -5.38
N MET A 123 17.02 6.41 -6.06
CA MET A 123 17.00 5.49 -7.20
C MET A 123 17.97 5.89 -8.30
N LEU A 124 18.05 7.19 -8.63
CA LEU A 124 18.99 7.68 -9.65
C LEU A 124 20.45 7.48 -9.23
N LYS A 125 20.79 7.72 -7.98
CA LYS A 125 22.14 7.44 -7.45
C LYS A 125 22.51 5.97 -7.60
N GLU A 126 21.61 5.05 -7.25
CA GLU A 126 21.85 3.61 -7.43
C GLU A 126 22.00 3.24 -8.92
N CYS A 127 21.16 3.80 -9.80
CA CYS A 127 21.27 3.57 -11.23
C CYS A 127 22.60 4.08 -11.81
N LYS A 128 23.12 5.21 -11.32
CA LYS A 128 24.43 5.75 -11.75
C LYS A 128 25.59 4.88 -11.30
N LYS A 129 25.51 4.24 -10.12
CA LYS A 129 26.52 3.28 -9.66
C LYS A 129 26.61 2.04 -10.57
N VAL A 130 25.46 1.50 -10.96
CA VAL A 130 25.37 0.26 -11.73
C VAL A 130 25.65 0.49 -13.23
N ALA A 131 25.14 1.59 -13.79
CA ALA A 131 25.22 1.86 -15.23
C ALA A 131 25.54 3.37 -15.51
N PRO A 132 26.74 3.84 -15.13
CA PRO A 132 27.11 5.26 -15.18
C PRO A 132 27.01 5.84 -16.61
N ALA A 133 27.35 5.08 -17.65
CA ALA A 133 27.27 5.55 -19.02
C ALA A 133 25.83 5.84 -19.46
N LEU A 134 24.85 5.04 -19.03
CA LEU A 134 23.44 5.22 -19.38
C LEU A 134 22.80 6.38 -18.64
N PHE A 135 23.15 6.58 -17.38
CA PHE A 135 22.50 7.56 -16.50
C PHE A 135 23.36 8.83 -16.26
N LYS A 136 24.43 9.03 -17.04
CA LYS A 136 25.32 10.19 -16.92
C LYS A 136 24.55 11.52 -16.91
N ASN A 137 23.62 11.68 -17.82
CA ASN A 137 22.82 12.89 -18.01
C ASN A 137 21.38 12.72 -17.50
N ALA A 138 21.11 11.77 -16.61
CA ALA A 138 19.79 11.56 -16.05
C ALA A 138 19.50 12.59 -14.95
N GLY A 139 18.24 13.00 -14.84
CA GLY A 139 17.74 13.99 -13.89
C GLY A 139 16.85 15.03 -14.55
N PRO A 140 16.43 16.07 -13.83
CA PRO A 140 15.64 17.17 -14.39
C PRO A 140 16.41 17.95 -15.47
N ASP A 141 15.70 18.49 -16.44
CA ASP A 141 16.30 19.26 -17.55
C ASP A 141 17.23 20.37 -17.08
N CYS A 142 16.89 21.03 -15.96
CA CYS A 142 17.67 22.15 -15.41
C CYS A 142 19.08 21.77 -14.95
N VAL A 143 19.41 20.48 -14.83
CA VAL A 143 20.76 20.03 -14.47
C VAL A 143 21.75 20.22 -15.61
N TYR A 144 21.28 20.01 -16.86
CA TYR A 144 22.14 20.02 -18.06
C TYR A 144 21.71 21.05 -19.11
N GLY A 145 20.62 21.80 -18.86
CA GLY A 145 20.09 22.75 -19.81
C GLY A 145 19.09 23.72 -19.21
N LYS A 146 18.20 24.21 -20.07
CA LYS A 146 17.11 25.08 -19.63
C LYS A 146 16.02 24.28 -18.95
N CYS A 147 15.37 24.90 -17.94
CA CYS A 147 14.22 24.29 -17.29
C CYS A 147 13.07 24.08 -18.29
N GLY A 148 12.61 22.84 -18.43
CA GLY A 148 11.51 22.48 -19.32
C GLY A 148 10.13 23.02 -18.88
N GLU A 149 10.01 23.47 -17.62
CA GLU A 149 8.75 23.95 -17.03
C GLU A 149 8.39 25.40 -17.44
N GLY A 150 9.23 26.09 -18.20
CA GLY A 150 8.96 27.42 -18.67
C GLY A 150 8.57 28.41 -17.56
N ASN A 151 7.39 29.03 -17.69
CA ASN A 151 6.84 29.98 -16.70
C ASN A 151 6.53 29.30 -15.33
N MET A 152 6.47 27.98 -15.28
CA MET A 152 6.22 27.22 -14.07
C MET A 152 7.51 26.79 -13.35
N SER A 153 8.67 27.32 -13.77
CA SER A 153 9.95 27.02 -13.14
C SER A 153 9.96 27.33 -11.64
N CYS A 154 10.61 26.46 -10.86
CA CYS A 154 10.78 26.66 -9.41
C CYS A 154 11.83 27.73 -9.06
N GLY A 155 12.59 28.24 -10.03
CA GLY A 155 13.67 29.20 -9.82
C GLY A 155 14.91 28.65 -9.07
N LYS A 156 14.93 27.36 -8.75
CA LYS A 156 16.01 26.70 -7.99
C LYS A 156 16.51 25.47 -8.77
N PRO A 157 17.37 25.67 -9.79
CA PRO A 157 17.87 24.57 -10.61
C PRO A 157 18.69 23.59 -9.77
N LYS A 158 18.52 22.32 -10.06
CA LYS A 158 19.32 21.22 -9.50
C LYS A 158 20.72 21.22 -10.14
N LYS A 159 21.69 20.65 -9.42
CA LYS A 159 23.07 20.46 -9.88
C LYS A 159 23.35 18.99 -10.07
N ALA A 160 24.34 18.65 -10.91
CA ALA A 160 24.75 17.26 -11.12
C ALA A 160 25.22 16.60 -9.82
N SER A 161 25.86 17.35 -8.92
CA SER A 161 26.29 16.90 -7.60
C SER A 161 25.14 16.51 -6.65
N ASP A 162 23.92 16.94 -6.91
CA ASP A 162 22.76 16.52 -6.09
C ASP A 162 22.41 15.03 -6.30
N PHE A 163 23.02 14.40 -7.31
CA PHE A 163 22.74 13.03 -7.74
C PHE A 163 24.00 12.13 -7.76
N GLU A 164 25.02 12.54 -7.06
CA GLU A 164 26.26 11.76 -6.83
C GLU A 164 26.25 11.00 -5.52
#